data_b339d2fc328c468e504d1cbfa15f483e
#
_entry.id   b339d2fc328c468e504d1cbfa15f483e
#
_cell.length_a   1.000
_cell.length_b   1.000
_cell.length_c   1.000
_cell.angle_alpha   90.00
_cell.angle_beta   90.00
_cell.angle_gamma   90.00
#
_symmetry.space_group_name_H-M   'P 1'
#
loop_
_entity.id
_entity.type
_entity.pdbx_description
1 polymer ?
#
loop_
_entity_poly.entity_id
_entity_poly.type
_entity_poly.pdbx_seq_one_letter_code
_entity_poly.pdbx_strand_id
1 'polypeptide(L)'
;MQPALALRSARLTLFTRVNCGLCDVAKSRLMEVQQLRTIDYSEINIDAPGQKQWKNVYDYDVPVLHIDKNSTAGPTLDAAKKLMHRFTVEEVEKALDEIEQSSS
;
A
#
# COMPACT_ATOMS: atom_id res chain seq x y z
N MET A 1 -0.18 -2.71 29.00
CA MET A 1 0.17 -1.73 28.03
C MET A 1 0.45 -2.38 26.68
N GLN A 2 0.29 -1.65 25.65
CA GLN A 2 0.31 -2.16 24.34
C GLN A 2 1.71 -2.19 23.74
N PRO A 3 2.22 -3.29 23.38
CA PRO A 3 3.53 -3.31 22.76
C PRO A 3 3.53 -2.60 21.41
N ALA A 4 4.66 -2.06 21.06
CA ALA A 4 4.81 -1.33 19.81
C ALA A 4 4.45 -2.16 18.58
N LEU A 5 4.69 -3.46 18.62
CA LEU A 5 4.38 -4.30 17.47
C LEU A 5 2.91 -4.37 17.15
N ALA A 6 2.04 -4.16 18.12
CA ALA A 6 0.61 -4.19 17.88
C ALA A 6 0.16 -3.04 16.99
N LEU A 7 0.99 -2.01 16.83
CA LEU A 7 0.66 -0.85 16.04
C LEU A 7 0.92 -1.04 14.55
N ARG A 8 1.61 -2.12 14.17
CA ARG A 8 1.97 -2.37 12.77
C ARG A 8 1.31 -3.64 12.26
N SER A 9 -0.01 -3.72 12.43
CA SER A 9 -0.74 -4.89 11.99
C SER A 9 -0.96 -4.91 10.48
N ALA A 10 -0.72 -3.81 9.78
CA ALA A 10 -0.96 -3.70 8.34
C ALA A 10 0.26 -3.15 7.61
N ARG A 11 0.38 -3.54 6.35
CA ARG A 11 1.43 -3.06 5.46
C ARG A 11 0.81 -2.50 4.20
N LEU A 12 1.30 -1.33 3.77
CA LEU A 12 0.94 -0.71 2.50
C LEU A 12 2.12 -0.78 1.55
N THR A 13 1.88 -1.27 0.33
CA THR A 13 2.88 -1.25 -0.74
C THR A 13 2.29 -0.50 -1.92
N LEU A 14 2.91 0.62 -2.28
CA LEU A 14 2.46 1.41 -3.43
C LEU A 14 3.32 1.09 -4.64
N PHE A 15 2.67 0.61 -5.69
CA PHE A 15 3.33 0.38 -6.98
C PHE A 15 3.18 1.65 -7.80
N THR A 16 4.30 2.23 -8.22
CA THR A 16 4.36 3.57 -8.78
C THR A 16 5.38 3.62 -9.90
N ARG A 17 5.48 4.75 -10.57
CA ARG A 17 6.54 5.03 -11.53
C ARG A 17 6.83 6.52 -11.55
N VAL A 18 7.97 6.88 -12.16
CA VAL A 18 8.40 8.28 -12.31
C VAL A 18 7.50 8.98 -13.33
N ASN A 19 7.32 10.26 -13.16
CA ASN A 19 6.53 11.11 -14.07
C ASN A 19 5.08 10.66 -14.17
N CYS A 20 4.50 10.29 -13.04
CA CYS A 20 3.13 9.84 -12.97
C CYS A 20 2.36 10.75 -12.01
N GLY A 21 1.51 11.60 -12.57
CA GLY A 21 0.74 12.57 -11.77
C GLY A 21 -0.20 11.91 -10.78
N LEU A 22 -0.87 10.82 -11.19
CA LEU A 22 -1.75 10.09 -10.28
C LEU A 22 -0.96 9.42 -9.16
N CYS A 23 0.25 8.98 -9.45
CA CYS A 23 1.12 8.39 -8.43
C CYS A 23 1.51 9.43 -7.39
N ASP A 24 1.77 10.66 -7.81
CA ASP A 24 2.11 11.74 -6.88
C ASP A 24 0.94 12.06 -5.97
N VAL A 25 -0.27 12.07 -6.50
CA VAL A 25 -1.47 12.28 -5.69
C VAL A 25 -1.64 11.13 -4.69
N ALA A 26 -1.44 9.89 -5.14
CA ALA A 26 -1.52 8.73 -4.26
C ALA A 26 -0.53 8.84 -3.12
N LYS A 27 0.71 9.22 -3.40
CA LYS A 27 1.74 9.37 -2.36
C LYS A 27 1.32 10.41 -1.32
N SER A 28 0.73 11.51 -1.78
CA SER A 28 0.26 12.55 -0.88
C SER A 28 -0.83 12.03 0.07
N ARG A 29 -1.77 11.25 -0.45
CA ARG A 29 -2.81 10.64 0.37
C ARG A 29 -2.21 9.70 1.42
N LEU A 30 -1.22 8.90 1.01
CA LEU A 30 -0.61 7.95 1.92
C LEU A 30 0.25 8.61 2.98
N MET A 31 0.84 9.76 2.68
CA MET A 31 1.53 10.54 3.70
C MET A 31 0.56 11.00 4.78
N GLU A 32 -0.64 11.42 4.39
CA GLU A 32 -1.66 11.80 5.37
C GLU A 32 -2.05 10.62 6.25
N VAL A 33 -2.23 9.44 5.66
CA VAL A 33 -2.57 8.24 6.43
C VAL A 33 -1.46 7.92 7.43
N GLN A 34 -0.20 8.05 7.02
CA GLN A 34 0.93 7.77 7.91
C GLN A 34 1.00 8.73 9.09
N GLN A 35 0.46 9.93 8.95
CA GLN A 35 0.40 10.88 10.06
C GLN A 35 -0.70 10.51 11.05
N LEU A 36 -1.70 9.75 10.62
CA LEU A 36 -2.84 9.39 11.45
C LEU A 36 -2.67 8.06 12.16
N ARG A 37 -1.86 7.16 11.63
CA ARG A 37 -1.70 5.84 12.22
C ARG A 37 -0.37 5.23 11.80
N THR A 38 0.11 4.30 12.61
CA THR A 38 1.38 3.62 12.36
C THR A 38 1.14 2.44 11.44
N ILE A 39 1.80 2.46 10.28
CA ILE A 39 1.73 1.40 9.29
C ILE A 39 3.12 1.16 8.73
N ASP A 40 3.32 0.00 8.14
CA ASP A 40 4.54 -0.33 7.44
C ASP A 40 4.34 0.03 5.97
N TYR A 41 5.01 1.07 5.50
CA TYR A 41 4.81 1.60 4.15
C TYR A 41 6.06 1.47 3.31
N SER A 42 5.89 1.02 2.08
CA SER A 42 6.98 1.00 1.11
C SER A 42 6.45 1.30 -0.29
N GLU A 43 7.36 1.67 -1.19
CA GLU A 43 7.04 1.97 -2.58
C GLU A 43 7.88 1.09 -3.49
N ILE A 44 7.28 0.65 -4.59
CA ILE A 44 7.99 -0.09 -5.62
C ILE A 44 7.81 0.65 -6.94
N ASN A 45 8.93 1.09 -7.52
CA ASN A 45 8.93 1.66 -8.87
C ASN A 45 8.94 0.50 -9.86
N ILE A 46 7.86 0.32 -10.58
CA ILE A 46 7.72 -0.83 -11.48
C ILE A 46 8.69 -0.79 -12.66
N ASP A 47 9.29 0.37 -12.95
CA ASP A 47 10.27 0.50 -14.01
C ASP A 47 11.70 0.27 -13.53
N ALA A 48 11.91 0.07 -12.24
CA ALA A 48 13.23 -0.13 -11.68
C ALA A 48 13.80 -1.51 -12.05
N PRO A 49 15.13 -1.64 -12.09
CA PRO A 49 15.74 -2.95 -12.32
C PRO A 49 15.26 -3.97 -11.28
N GLY A 50 14.96 -5.18 -11.76
CA GLY A 50 14.51 -6.24 -10.88
C GLY A 50 13.01 -6.25 -10.60
N GLN A 51 12.26 -5.30 -11.13
CA GLN A 51 10.82 -5.20 -10.86
C GLN A 51 9.95 -5.58 -12.05
N LYS A 52 10.50 -6.32 -12.99
CA LYS A 52 9.81 -6.66 -14.22
C LYS A 52 8.50 -7.41 -13.97
N GLN A 53 8.46 -8.23 -12.95
CA GLN A 53 7.25 -8.98 -12.62
C GLN A 53 6.09 -8.03 -12.31
N TRP A 54 6.36 -6.92 -11.63
CA TRP A 54 5.33 -5.94 -11.31
C TRP A 54 4.97 -5.09 -12.51
N LYS A 55 5.97 -4.74 -13.32
CA LYS A 55 5.72 -4.00 -14.55
C LYS A 55 4.82 -4.79 -15.50
N ASN A 56 5.04 -6.09 -15.61
CA ASN A 56 4.20 -6.93 -16.47
C ASN A 56 2.74 -6.93 -16.07
N VAL A 57 2.47 -6.77 -14.77
CA VAL A 57 1.10 -6.80 -14.26
C VAL A 57 0.47 -5.41 -14.22
N TYR A 58 1.25 -4.41 -13.84
CA TYR A 58 0.71 -3.08 -13.49
C TYR A 58 1.14 -1.95 -14.43
N ASP A 59 1.71 -2.27 -15.58
CA ASP A 59 2.26 -1.26 -16.49
C ASP A 59 1.29 -0.13 -16.82
N TYR A 60 0.00 -0.43 -16.93
CA TYR A 60 -1.02 0.55 -17.26
C TYR A 60 -1.93 0.91 -16.08
N ASP A 61 -1.62 0.41 -14.91
CA ASP A 61 -2.54 0.53 -13.78
C ASP A 61 -2.00 1.34 -12.61
N VAL A 62 -0.73 1.74 -12.64
CA VAL A 62 -0.19 2.52 -11.51
C VAL A 62 -0.92 3.86 -11.38
N PRO A 63 -1.13 4.34 -10.16
CA PRO A 63 -0.70 3.76 -8.90
C PRO A 63 -1.60 2.60 -8.47
N VAL A 64 -0.99 1.55 -7.92
CA VAL A 64 -1.71 0.42 -7.33
C VAL A 64 -1.26 0.29 -5.89
N LEU A 65 -2.19 0.22 -4.97
CA LEU A 65 -1.90 0.08 -3.55
C LEU A 65 -2.32 -1.30 -3.08
N HIS A 66 -1.35 -2.06 -2.55
CA HIS A 66 -1.63 -3.33 -1.87
C HIS A 66 -1.72 -3.07 -0.38
N ILE A 67 -2.75 -3.63 0.23
CA ILE A 67 -2.98 -3.53 1.67
C ILE A 67 -3.04 -4.93 2.22
N ASP A 68 -2.08 -5.27 3.08
CA ASP A 68 -1.90 -6.63 3.62
C ASP A 68 -1.66 -6.58 5.10
N LYS A 69 -1.78 -7.75 5.74
CA LYS A 69 -1.29 -7.93 7.10
C LYS A 69 0.22 -7.91 7.08
N ASN A 70 0.82 -7.30 8.08
CA ASN A 70 2.27 -7.19 8.15
C ASN A 70 2.95 -8.52 8.46
N SER A 71 2.17 -9.55 8.73
CA SER A 71 2.71 -10.89 8.97
C SER A 71 3.09 -11.62 7.68
N THR A 72 2.73 -11.11 6.51
CA THR A 72 3.08 -11.74 5.24
C THR A 72 4.52 -11.43 4.86
N ALA A 73 5.13 -12.30 4.06
CA ALA A 73 6.54 -12.22 3.73
C ALA A 73 6.91 -11.10 2.77
N GLY A 74 5.96 -10.49 2.12
CA GLY A 74 6.21 -9.42 1.16
C GLY A 74 4.99 -9.23 0.28
N PRO A 75 5.00 -8.24 -0.62
CA PRO A 75 3.87 -8.04 -1.52
C PRO A 75 3.74 -9.20 -2.50
N THR A 76 2.51 -9.64 -2.72
CA THR A 76 2.19 -10.68 -3.70
C THR A 76 1.02 -10.22 -4.53
N LEU A 77 0.72 -10.95 -5.61
CA LEU A 77 -0.44 -10.63 -6.42
C LEU A 77 -1.76 -10.87 -5.68
N ASP A 78 -1.71 -11.64 -4.60
CA ASP A 78 -2.88 -11.99 -3.80
C ASP A 78 -3.03 -11.10 -2.57
N ALA A 79 -2.78 -9.81 -2.72
CA ALA A 79 -2.97 -8.87 -1.61
C ALA A 79 -4.39 -8.97 -1.07
N ALA A 80 -4.52 -8.81 0.24
CA ALA A 80 -5.83 -8.88 0.89
C ALA A 80 -6.78 -7.81 0.35
N LYS A 81 -6.26 -6.62 0.07
CA LYS A 81 -7.02 -5.54 -0.55
C LYS A 81 -6.15 -4.79 -1.54
N LYS A 82 -6.78 -4.30 -2.62
CA LYS A 82 -6.09 -3.48 -3.62
C LYS A 82 -6.93 -2.26 -3.92
N LEU A 83 -6.28 -1.12 -4.01
CA LEU A 83 -6.89 0.12 -4.49
C LEU A 83 -6.07 0.61 -5.68
N MET A 84 -6.74 1.08 -6.72
CA MET A 84 -6.06 1.45 -7.96
C MET A 84 -6.40 2.86 -8.40
N HIS A 85 -5.44 3.47 -9.06
CA HIS A 85 -5.56 4.75 -9.75
C HIS A 85 -5.84 5.91 -8.81
N ARG A 86 -7.07 6.08 -8.38
CA ARG A 86 -7.45 7.16 -7.48
C ARG A 86 -8.08 6.57 -6.22
N PHE A 87 -7.61 7.03 -5.07
CA PHE A 87 -8.21 6.62 -3.80
C PHE A 87 -8.07 7.78 -2.82
N THR A 88 -8.98 7.82 -1.87
CA THR A 88 -9.00 8.85 -0.85
C THR A 88 -8.38 8.33 0.44
N VAL A 89 -8.04 9.26 1.32
CA VAL A 89 -7.56 8.90 2.66
C VAL A 89 -8.59 8.01 3.36
N GLU A 90 -9.87 8.35 3.22
CA GLU A 90 -10.95 7.59 3.87
C GLU A 90 -11.04 6.16 3.35
N GLU A 91 -10.84 5.97 2.05
CA GLU A 91 -10.86 4.62 1.48
C GLU A 91 -9.71 3.77 2.01
N VAL A 92 -8.52 4.37 2.13
CA VAL A 92 -7.36 3.68 2.68
C VAL A 92 -7.60 3.34 4.15
N GLU A 93 -8.11 4.28 4.92
CA GLU A 93 -8.40 4.06 6.34
C GLU A 93 -9.41 2.96 6.55
N LYS A 94 -10.46 2.94 5.73
CA LYS A 94 -11.46 1.88 5.81
C LYS A 94 -10.86 0.52 5.51
N ALA A 95 -10.02 0.43 4.47
CA ALA A 95 -9.37 -0.81 4.12
C ALA A 95 -8.44 -1.29 5.23
N LEU A 96 -7.70 -0.36 5.84
CA LEU A 96 -6.83 -0.69 6.97
C LEU A 96 -7.63 -1.20 8.17
N ASP A 97 -8.75 -0.56 8.45
CA ASP A 97 -9.62 -1.02 9.55
C ASP A 97 -10.08 -2.45 9.32
N GLU A 98 -10.47 -2.77 8.11
CA GLU A 98 -10.93 -4.12 7.78
C GLU A 98 -9.81 -5.15 7.92
N ILE A 99 -8.60 -4.80 7.49
CA ILE A 99 -7.45 -5.69 7.63
C ILE A 99 -7.11 -5.90 9.11
N GLU A 100 -7.11 -4.84 9.89
CA GLU A 100 -6.74 -4.92 11.31
C GLU A 100 -7.79 -5.67 12.12
N GLN A 101 -9.06 -5.49 11.78
CA GLN A 101 -10.12 -6.24 12.46
C GLN A 101 -10.03 -7.72 12.16
N SER A 102 -9.70 -8.09 10.92
CA SER A 102 -9.64 -9.49 10.53
C SER A 102 -8.41 -10.21 11.10
N SER A 103 -7.45 -9.47 11.64
CA SER A 103 -6.25 -10.08 12.22
C SER A 103 -6.39 -10.43 13.70
N SER A 104 -7.51 -10.09 14.28
CA SER A 104 -7.73 -10.38 15.70
C SER A 104 -8.14 -11.83 15.93
#